data_5c0f6060f68ac5acddb897a9dc60c76f
#
_entry.id   5c0f6060f68ac5acddb897a9dc60c76f
#
_cell.length_a   1.000
_cell.length_b   1.000
_cell.length_c   1.000
_cell.angle_alpha   90.00
_cell.angle_beta   90.00
_cell.angle_gamma   90.00
#
_symmetry.space_group_name_H-M   'P 1'
#
loop_
_entity.id
_entity.type
_entity.pdbx_description
1 polymer ?
#
loop_
_entity_poly.entity_id
_entity_poly.type
_entity_poly.pdbx_seq_one_letter_code
_entity_poly.pdbx_strand_id
1 'polypeptide(L)'
;MTSRALRNYLLLPVAIAGCASLSQAQTGTTSQILQTDPSIVYTGTWYPNYESPNIGGSATLTNDKGATAALSFTGTGITWIGLLDPYSGIAQVNLDGTPNTVDTYGPTTLYQQPLFSVHGLAPGTHTLSIQVLHQRDGETNGSWIWINAFNIENGSGIVGGVSASTGRIEQNNPAIIYTGNWYLNTNPIMSGGTAALAMDPNSSATVTFNGPAIAWIGYQDQWSGIAKLYLDGTLQSPPVDTYATSQRAQSSVYSIGGLSPGPHALMIVVTGTHDAASAGSWIWVDAFNVM
;
A
#
# COMPACT_ATOMS: atom_id res chain seq x y z
N MET A 1 -24.87 84.26 -39.05
CA MET A 1 -25.32 83.70 -37.77
C MET A 1 -25.48 82.21 -38.00
N THR A 2 -24.50 81.40 -37.59
CA THR A 2 -24.36 79.97 -37.90
C THR A 2 -24.83 79.16 -36.70
N SER A 3 -25.89 78.38 -36.94
CA SER A 3 -26.42 77.43 -35.96
C SER A 3 -25.59 76.16 -35.98
N ARG A 4 -25.03 75.77 -34.80
CA ARG A 4 -24.31 74.52 -34.57
C ARG A 4 -25.33 73.46 -34.16
N ALA A 5 -25.42 72.39 -34.95
CA ALA A 5 -26.18 71.21 -34.63
C ALA A 5 -25.41 70.32 -33.60
N LEU A 6 -26.01 70.04 -32.46
CA LEU A 6 -25.57 69.10 -31.49
C LEU A 6 -25.85 67.64 -31.95
N ARG A 7 -24.80 66.82 -32.11
CA ARG A 7 -24.96 65.40 -32.38
C ARG A 7 -25.07 64.66 -31.03
N ASN A 8 -26.21 64.06 -30.77
CA ASN A 8 -26.40 63.14 -29.65
C ASN A 8 -25.75 61.80 -29.98
N TYR A 9 -24.75 61.42 -29.21
CA TYR A 9 -24.23 60.08 -29.19
C TYR A 9 -25.05 59.20 -28.20
N LEU A 10 -25.76 58.22 -28.74
CA LEU A 10 -26.47 57.22 -27.96
C LEU A 10 -25.44 56.18 -27.46
N LEU A 11 -25.14 56.21 -26.18
CA LEU A 11 -24.31 55.19 -25.52
C LEU A 11 -25.22 53.98 -25.20
N LEU A 12 -25.01 52.88 -25.92
CA LEU A 12 -25.60 51.58 -25.59
C LEU A 12 -24.83 50.98 -24.40
N PRO A 13 -25.48 50.50 -23.34
CA PRO A 13 -24.79 49.79 -22.29
C PRO A 13 -24.38 48.40 -22.79
N VAL A 14 -23.05 48.12 -22.70
CA VAL A 14 -22.51 46.78 -22.86
C VAL A 14 -22.84 46.01 -21.60
N ALA A 15 -23.79 45.09 -21.67
CA ALA A 15 -24.03 44.12 -20.60
C ALA A 15 -22.88 43.11 -20.57
N ILE A 16 -21.98 43.24 -19.56
CA ILE A 16 -21.00 42.21 -19.24
C ILE A 16 -21.78 41.07 -18.54
N ALA A 17 -22.07 40.01 -19.27
CA ALA A 17 -22.54 38.77 -18.67
C ALA A 17 -21.38 38.16 -17.87
N GLY A 18 -21.36 38.42 -16.58
CA GLY A 18 -20.48 37.75 -15.66
C GLY A 18 -20.86 36.26 -15.59
N CYS A 19 -20.06 35.42 -16.19
CA CYS A 19 -20.12 33.97 -15.98
C CYS A 19 -19.74 33.68 -14.53
N ALA A 20 -20.75 33.67 -13.64
CA ALA A 20 -20.56 33.11 -12.31
C ALA A 20 -20.40 31.60 -12.48
N SER A 21 -19.19 31.13 -12.49
CA SER A 21 -18.90 29.70 -12.31
C SER A 21 -19.41 29.32 -10.91
N LEU A 22 -20.57 28.67 -10.87
CA LEU A 22 -21.01 27.93 -9.69
C LEU A 22 -19.97 26.85 -9.45
N SER A 23 -19.02 27.10 -8.56
CA SER A 23 -18.22 26.06 -7.95
C SER A 23 -19.20 25.18 -7.18
N GLN A 24 -19.60 24.06 -7.78
CA GLN A 24 -20.26 23.00 -7.04
C GLN A 24 -19.25 22.58 -5.96
N ALA A 25 -19.60 22.74 -4.71
CA ALA A 25 -18.89 22.13 -3.61
C ALA A 25 -18.95 20.62 -3.87
N GLN A 26 -17.84 20.06 -4.34
CA GLN A 26 -17.68 18.62 -4.52
C GLN A 26 -17.82 18.03 -3.11
N THR A 27 -18.92 17.34 -2.84
CA THR A 27 -19.09 16.59 -1.60
C THR A 27 -18.03 15.50 -1.61
N GLY A 28 -16.92 15.76 -0.89
CA GLY A 28 -15.81 14.82 -0.79
C GLY A 28 -16.31 13.50 -0.21
N THR A 29 -15.96 12.40 -0.84
CA THR A 29 -16.19 11.06 -0.30
C THR A 29 -15.02 10.71 0.62
N THR A 30 -15.31 10.07 1.76
CA THR A 30 -14.28 9.53 2.64
C THR A 30 -14.45 8.03 2.67
N SER A 31 -13.41 7.30 2.30
CA SER A 31 -13.32 5.86 2.53
C SER A 31 -12.51 5.59 3.80
N GLN A 32 -13.00 4.66 4.61
CA GLN A 32 -12.31 4.21 5.82
C GLN A 32 -11.78 2.80 5.60
N ILE A 33 -10.50 2.61 5.84
CA ILE A 33 -9.84 1.30 5.82
C ILE A 33 -9.39 0.96 7.24
N LEU A 34 -9.68 -0.27 7.67
CA LEU A 34 -9.33 -0.75 9.01
C LEU A 34 -7.90 -1.30 9.02
N GLN A 35 -7.34 -1.47 10.21
CA GLN A 35 -6.00 -2.03 10.42
C GLN A 35 -5.77 -3.42 9.80
N THR A 36 -6.82 -4.14 9.45
CA THR A 36 -6.76 -5.45 8.78
C THR A 36 -6.87 -5.37 7.26
N ASP A 37 -7.01 -4.16 6.71
CA ASP A 37 -7.14 -3.97 5.27
C ASP A 37 -5.87 -4.41 4.53
N PRO A 38 -5.99 -5.17 3.44
CA PRO A 38 -4.84 -5.68 2.70
C PRO A 38 -3.99 -4.59 2.00
N SER A 39 -4.48 -3.35 1.92
CA SER A 39 -3.70 -2.21 1.45
C SER A 39 -2.65 -1.75 2.47
N ILE A 40 -2.75 -2.17 3.73
CA ILE A 40 -1.79 -1.84 4.78
C ILE A 40 -0.75 -2.95 4.89
N VAL A 41 0.51 -2.57 4.80
CA VAL A 41 1.65 -3.48 4.89
C VAL A 41 2.37 -3.26 6.19
N TYR A 42 2.48 -4.31 6.99
CA TYR A 42 3.18 -4.31 8.25
C TYR A 42 4.54 -4.98 8.14
N THR A 43 5.58 -4.37 8.72
CA THR A 43 6.89 -5.00 8.94
C THR A 43 7.23 -4.99 10.43
N GLY A 44 8.00 -5.97 10.90
CA GLY A 44 8.21 -6.18 12.33
C GLY A 44 7.06 -6.94 12.99
N THR A 45 7.03 -6.99 14.33
CA THR A 45 6.01 -7.72 15.07
C THR A 45 4.89 -6.79 15.51
N TRP A 46 3.67 -7.09 15.07
CA TRP A 46 2.47 -6.34 15.43
C TRP A 46 1.50 -7.26 16.16
N TYR A 47 0.84 -6.75 17.18
CA TYR A 47 -0.06 -7.49 18.06
C TYR A 47 -1.50 -7.00 17.85
N PRO A 48 -2.46 -7.90 17.66
CA PRO A 48 -3.87 -7.51 17.61
C PRO A 48 -4.38 -7.15 19.02
N ASN A 49 -5.24 -6.13 19.08
CA ASN A 49 -6.00 -5.76 20.27
C ASN A 49 -7.49 -5.79 19.92
N TYR A 50 -8.28 -6.50 20.72
CA TYR A 50 -9.70 -6.71 20.49
C TYR A 50 -10.53 -5.98 21.56
N GLU A 51 -10.55 -4.66 21.48
CA GLU A 51 -11.35 -3.82 22.38
C GLU A 51 -12.47 -3.11 21.63
N SER A 52 -13.69 -3.19 22.15
CA SER A 52 -14.89 -2.65 21.52
C SER A 52 -14.88 -1.14 21.23
N PRO A 53 -14.14 -0.28 21.96
CA PRO A 53 -14.03 1.13 21.60
C PRO A 53 -13.25 1.41 20.33
N ASN A 54 -12.47 0.45 19.80
CA ASN A 54 -11.81 0.60 18.53
C ASN A 54 -12.80 0.54 17.35
N ILE A 55 -12.54 1.25 16.27
CA ILE A 55 -13.30 1.14 15.03
C ILE A 55 -13.24 -0.32 14.55
N GLY A 56 -14.38 -0.92 14.26
CA GLY A 56 -14.45 -2.34 13.88
C GLY A 56 -14.16 -3.32 15.03
N GLY A 57 -14.09 -2.83 16.31
CA GLY A 57 -13.87 -3.66 17.50
C GLY A 57 -12.44 -4.16 17.68
N SER A 58 -11.48 -3.67 16.90
CA SER A 58 -10.07 -4.08 17.01
C SER A 58 -9.10 -3.00 16.49
N ALA A 59 -7.87 -3.08 16.96
CA ALA A 59 -6.73 -2.31 16.50
C ALA A 59 -5.50 -3.21 16.45
N THR A 60 -4.41 -2.74 15.87
CA THR A 60 -3.10 -3.38 15.98
C THR A 60 -2.08 -2.42 16.57
N LEU A 61 -1.14 -2.94 17.33
CA LEU A 61 -0.15 -2.14 18.04
C LEU A 61 1.21 -2.82 18.07
N THR A 62 2.24 -2.01 18.21
CA THR A 62 3.61 -2.48 18.43
C THR A 62 4.44 -1.44 19.15
N ASN A 63 5.51 -1.88 19.83
CA ASN A 63 6.58 -1.02 20.34
C ASN A 63 7.94 -1.43 19.77
N ASP A 64 7.98 -2.35 18.82
CA ASP A 64 9.22 -2.82 18.20
C ASP A 64 9.87 -1.67 17.42
N LYS A 65 11.11 -1.31 17.77
CA LYS A 65 11.85 -0.26 17.10
C LYS A 65 12.05 -0.58 15.62
N GLY A 66 11.64 0.34 14.78
CA GLY A 66 11.77 0.21 13.31
C GLY A 66 10.64 -0.56 12.64
N ALA A 67 9.71 -1.17 13.39
CA ALA A 67 8.49 -1.73 12.82
C ALA A 67 7.73 -0.65 12.05
N THR A 68 7.11 -1.01 10.93
CA THR A 68 6.38 -0.06 10.09
C THR A 68 4.97 -0.55 9.77
N ALA A 69 4.05 0.40 9.62
CA ALA A 69 2.79 0.24 8.93
C ALA A 69 2.82 1.16 7.70
N ALA A 70 2.77 0.62 6.50
CA ALA A 70 2.84 1.36 5.25
C ALA A 70 1.58 1.17 4.43
N LEU A 71 1.15 2.21 3.76
CA LEU A 71 -0.07 2.26 2.96
C LEU A 71 0.18 3.08 1.70
N SER A 72 -0.19 2.53 0.54
CA SER A 72 -0.39 3.32 -0.67
C SER A 72 -1.87 3.57 -0.89
N PHE A 73 -2.22 4.76 -1.38
CA PHE A 73 -3.61 5.15 -1.57
C PHE A 73 -3.75 6.13 -2.75
N THR A 74 -4.93 6.15 -3.35
CA THR A 74 -5.35 7.26 -4.20
C THR A 74 -6.20 8.20 -3.37
N GLY A 75 -6.15 9.50 -3.64
CA GLY A 75 -7.02 10.45 -2.95
C GLY A 75 -6.44 11.85 -2.85
N THR A 76 -7.09 12.69 -2.06
CA THR A 76 -6.71 14.10 -1.84
C THR A 76 -6.45 14.41 -0.37
N GLY A 77 -6.47 13.40 0.49
CA GLY A 77 -6.17 13.54 1.91
C GLY A 77 -6.18 12.19 2.62
N ILE A 78 -5.50 12.14 3.75
CA ILE A 78 -5.45 10.95 4.59
C ILE A 78 -5.38 11.34 6.06
N THR A 79 -6.09 10.58 6.90
CA THR A 79 -6.02 10.68 8.36
C THR A 79 -5.69 9.32 8.95
N TRP A 80 -4.62 9.25 9.74
CA TRP A 80 -4.32 8.10 10.58
C TRP A 80 -5.12 8.18 11.87
N ILE A 81 -5.93 7.18 12.14
CA ILE A 81 -6.72 7.01 13.37
C ILE A 81 -6.06 5.97 14.27
N GLY A 82 -5.82 6.33 15.50
CA GLY A 82 -5.23 5.45 16.49
C GLY A 82 -5.73 5.73 17.91
N LEU A 83 -4.85 5.53 18.87
CA LEU A 83 -5.11 5.69 20.29
C LEU A 83 -4.11 6.68 20.89
N LEU A 84 -4.59 7.57 21.76
CA LEU A 84 -3.75 8.30 22.72
C LEU A 84 -3.87 7.61 24.06
N ASP A 85 -2.76 7.30 24.71
CA ASP A 85 -2.75 6.76 26.07
C ASP A 85 -1.43 7.03 26.82
N PRO A 86 -1.37 6.75 28.14
CA PRO A 86 -0.15 6.95 28.93
C PRO A 86 1.01 6.02 28.55
N TYR A 87 0.81 5.03 27.70
CA TYR A 87 1.82 4.06 27.25
C TYR A 87 2.20 4.24 25.78
N SER A 88 1.59 5.17 25.11
CA SER A 88 1.88 5.48 23.70
C SER A 88 3.17 6.28 23.54
N GLY A 89 3.80 6.14 22.41
CA GLY A 89 5.11 6.70 22.13
C GLY A 89 5.14 7.60 20.89
N ILE A 90 6.33 7.73 20.32
CA ILE A 90 6.60 8.61 19.19
C ILE A 90 6.81 7.77 17.93
N ALA A 91 6.11 8.14 16.86
CA ALA A 91 6.24 7.59 15.52
C ALA A 91 6.82 8.61 14.54
N GLN A 92 7.56 8.14 13.55
CA GLN A 92 7.86 8.90 12.36
C GLN A 92 6.84 8.56 11.27
N VAL A 93 6.09 9.56 10.83
CA VAL A 93 5.15 9.45 9.71
C VAL A 93 5.81 10.04 8.47
N ASN A 94 5.89 9.27 7.41
CA ASN A 94 6.43 9.74 6.13
C ASN A 94 5.31 9.72 5.10
N LEU A 95 4.95 10.88 4.57
CA LEU A 95 3.99 11.04 3.48
C LEU A 95 4.75 11.51 2.24
N ASP A 96 4.75 10.71 1.18
CA ASP A 96 5.41 11.00 -0.10
C ASP A 96 6.88 11.42 0.04
N GLY A 97 7.62 10.78 0.95
CA GLY A 97 9.01 11.11 1.23
C GLY A 97 9.22 12.25 2.23
N THR A 98 8.16 12.92 2.69
CA THR A 98 8.24 14.02 3.68
C THR A 98 8.04 13.46 5.10
N PRO A 99 9.08 13.47 5.95
CA PRO A 99 8.97 12.94 7.31
C PRO A 99 8.31 13.96 8.27
N ASN A 100 7.46 13.43 9.16
CA ASN A 100 6.84 14.14 10.26
C ASN A 100 6.99 13.31 11.54
N THR A 101 7.19 13.94 12.67
CA THR A 101 7.20 13.26 13.97
C THR A 101 5.85 13.44 14.63
N VAL A 102 5.25 12.34 15.10
CA VAL A 102 3.96 12.32 15.77
C VAL A 102 4.13 11.72 17.16
N ASP A 103 3.80 12.46 18.18
CA ASP A 103 3.68 11.99 19.54
C ASP A 103 2.24 11.52 19.76
N THR A 104 2.10 10.29 20.21
CA THR A 104 0.79 9.66 20.45
C THR A 104 0.48 9.50 21.96
N TYR A 105 1.27 10.17 22.81
CA TYR A 105 0.99 10.23 24.25
C TYR A 105 -0.33 10.94 24.55
N GLY A 106 -1.03 10.45 25.55
CA GLY A 106 -2.17 11.09 26.17
C GLY A 106 -2.25 10.74 27.66
N PRO A 107 -2.60 11.69 28.55
CA PRO A 107 -2.66 11.44 29.99
C PRO A 107 -3.78 10.45 30.38
N THR A 108 -4.73 10.22 29.47
CA THR A 108 -5.83 9.26 29.61
C THR A 108 -6.02 8.54 28.27
N THR A 109 -6.56 7.33 28.32
CA THR A 109 -6.86 6.57 27.10
C THR A 109 -8.01 7.21 26.34
N LEU A 110 -7.72 7.62 25.10
CA LEU A 110 -8.67 8.17 24.12
C LEU A 110 -8.62 7.34 22.85
N TYR A 111 -9.71 6.65 22.57
CA TYR A 111 -9.86 5.83 21.37
C TYR A 111 -10.21 6.66 20.14
N GLN A 112 -9.95 6.13 18.96
CA GLN A 112 -10.36 6.68 17.66
C GLN A 112 -9.88 8.12 17.44
N GLN A 113 -8.67 8.44 17.89
CA GLN A 113 -8.11 9.78 17.75
C GLN A 113 -7.42 9.97 16.40
N PRO A 114 -7.62 11.12 15.72
CA PRO A 114 -6.84 11.49 14.57
C PRO A 114 -5.42 11.87 15.03
N LEU A 115 -4.47 10.98 14.78
CA LEU A 115 -3.07 11.16 15.20
C LEU A 115 -2.25 11.96 14.18
N PHE A 116 -2.60 11.82 12.90
CA PHE A 116 -1.99 12.55 11.80
C PHE A 116 -3.03 12.78 10.71
N SER A 117 -3.07 13.98 10.15
CA SER A 117 -4.00 14.33 9.06
C SER A 117 -3.34 15.25 8.05
N VAL A 118 -3.56 14.96 6.77
CA VAL A 118 -3.20 15.86 5.65
C VAL A 118 -4.39 15.91 4.70
N HIS A 119 -4.71 17.12 4.25
CA HIS A 119 -5.82 17.42 3.33
C HIS A 119 -5.27 18.22 2.14
N GLY A 120 -6.01 18.21 1.03
CA GLY A 120 -5.66 19.01 -0.15
C GLY A 120 -4.44 18.50 -0.91
N LEU A 121 -4.14 17.21 -0.83
CA LEU A 121 -3.16 16.58 -1.70
C LEU A 121 -3.61 16.68 -3.17
N ALA A 122 -2.66 16.70 -4.09
CA ALA A 122 -2.97 16.62 -5.50
C ALA A 122 -3.69 15.28 -5.78
N PRO A 123 -4.72 15.25 -6.65
CA PRO A 123 -5.31 13.96 -7.01
C PRO A 123 -4.28 13.00 -7.60
N GLY A 124 -4.18 11.79 -7.04
CA GLY A 124 -3.17 10.82 -7.50
C GLY A 124 -2.87 9.75 -6.48
N THR A 125 -1.80 9.03 -6.73
CA THR A 125 -1.28 8.00 -5.83
C THR A 125 -0.31 8.62 -4.84
N HIS A 126 -0.50 8.28 -3.57
CA HIS A 126 0.32 8.72 -2.45
C HIS A 126 0.80 7.52 -1.63
N THR A 127 1.85 7.72 -0.87
CA THR A 127 2.39 6.73 0.05
C THR A 127 2.48 7.31 1.46
N LEU A 128 1.97 6.57 2.44
CA LEU A 128 2.13 6.87 3.86
C LEU A 128 2.86 5.72 4.53
N SER A 129 3.86 6.01 5.34
CA SER A 129 4.44 5.01 6.24
C SER A 129 4.54 5.58 7.66
N ILE A 130 4.25 4.73 8.63
CA ILE A 130 4.35 5.02 10.06
C ILE A 130 5.41 4.09 10.61
N GLN A 131 6.52 4.66 11.09
CA GLN A 131 7.62 3.90 11.69
C GLN A 131 7.67 4.14 13.19
N VAL A 132 7.79 3.05 13.94
CA VAL A 132 7.96 3.07 15.40
C VAL A 132 9.39 3.50 15.73
N LEU A 133 9.56 4.61 16.42
CA LEU A 133 10.87 5.10 16.84
C LEU A 133 11.35 4.43 18.13
N HIS A 134 10.45 3.77 18.87
CA HIS A 134 10.68 3.28 20.24
C HIS A 134 11.16 4.42 21.16
N GLN A 135 10.66 5.61 20.89
CA GLN A 135 10.90 6.84 21.65
C GLN A 135 9.62 7.23 22.39
N ARG A 136 9.80 8.01 23.44
CA ARG A 136 8.72 8.50 24.28
C ARG A 136 9.06 9.90 24.73
N ASP A 137 8.05 10.69 25.01
CA ASP A 137 8.24 11.91 25.74
C ASP A 137 8.50 11.62 27.24
N GLY A 138 8.83 12.62 28.03
CA GLY A 138 9.15 12.43 29.46
C GLY A 138 7.98 11.98 30.33
N GLU A 139 6.75 12.10 29.83
CA GLU A 139 5.49 11.84 30.56
C GLU A 139 4.95 10.42 30.36
N THR A 140 5.35 9.73 29.29
CA THR A 140 4.83 8.39 28.95
C THR A 140 5.58 7.27 29.67
N ASN A 141 4.86 6.18 30.00
CA ASN A 141 5.38 4.95 30.56
C ASN A 141 5.71 3.87 29.51
N GLY A 142 5.47 4.15 28.23
CA GLY A 142 5.66 3.20 27.14
C GLY A 142 6.09 3.86 25.83
N SER A 143 6.09 3.09 24.75
CA SER A 143 6.43 3.53 23.40
C SER A 143 5.57 2.84 22.35
N TRP A 144 4.36 2.47 22.72
CA TRP A 144 3.42 1.77 21.84
C TRP A 144 2.86 2.69 20.77
N ILE A 145 2.76 2.17 19.54
CA ILE A 145 2.11 2.83 18.41
C ILE A 145 0.91 1.99 17.98
N TRP A 146 -0.22 2.65 17.80
CA TRP A 146 -1.50 2.04 17.52
C TRP A 146 -2.00 2.39 16.13
N ILE A 147 -2.40 1.39 15.36
CA ILE A 147 -3.12 1.55 14.10
C ILE A 147 -4.53 1.00 14.30
N ASN A 148 -5.53 1.87 14.17
CA ASN A 148 -6.94 1.47 14.21
C ASN A 148 -7.56 1.55 12.81
N ALA A 149 -7.41 2.67 12.12
CA ALA A 149 -7.94 2.88 10.78
C ALA A 149 -7.19 4.01 10.05
N PHE A 150 -7.44 4.12 8.75
CA PHE A 150 -7.13 5.30 7.96
C PHE A 150 -8.39 5.79 7.26
N ASN A 151 -8.63 7.09 7.29
CA ASN A 151 -9.65 7.77 6.50
C ASN A 151 -8.99 8.40 5.29
N ILE A 152 -9.44 8.06 4.08
CA ILE A 152 -8.91 8.57 2.82
C ILE A 152 -9.97 9.43 2.15
N GLU A 153 -9.60 10.66 1.78
CA GLU A 153 -10.49 11.60 1.09
C GLU A 153 -10.41 11.41 -0.42
N ASN A 154 -11.58 11.30 -1.05
CA ASN A 154 -11.73 11.19 -2.51
C ASN A 154 -10.89 10.06 -3.14
N GLY A 155 -10.78 8.94 -2.43
CA GLY A 155 -9.97 7.81 -2.88
C GLY A 155 -10.10 6.58 -2.00
N SER A 156 -9.13 5.67 -2.12
CA SER A 156 -9.08 4.39 -1.40
C SER A 156 -7.66 3.90 -1.24
N GLY A 157 -7.45 2.92 -0.34
CA GLY A 157 -6.21 2.16 -0.23
C GLY A 157 -5.90 1.39 -1.53
N ILE A 158 -4.62 1.26 -1.83
CA ILE A 158 -4.11 0.46 -2.94
C ILE A 158 -3.48 -0.80 -2.35
N VAL A 159 -4.07 -1.95 -2.63
CA VAL A 159 -3.53 -3.24 -2.17
C VAL A 159 -2.18 -3.48 -2.86
N GLY A 160 -1.14 -3.78 -2.06
CA GLY A 160 0.19 -4.09 -2.58
C GLY A 160 1.11 -2.89 -2.88
N GLY A 161 0.75 -1.67 -2.46
CA GLY A 161 1.65 -0.50 -2.59
C GLY A 161 1.53 0.25 -3.91
N VAL A 162 2.64 0.82 -4.39
CA VAL A 162 2.66 1.57 -5.67
C VAL A 162 2.38 0.62 -6.82
N SER A 163 1.35 0.91 -7.63
CA SER A 163 1.07 0.10 -8.82
C SER A 163 2.19 0.23 -9.85
N ALA A 164 2.75 -0.90 -10.25
CA ALA A 164 3.69 -0.92 -11.35
C ALA A 164 2.97 -0.78 -12.70
N SER A 165 3.58 -0.03 -13.60
CA SER A 165 3.14 0.07 -14.98
C SER A 165 3.50 -1.18 -15.79
N THR A 166 2.99 -1.27 -17.03
CA THR A 166 3.36 -2.34 -17.96
C THR A 166 4.88 -2.49 -18.12
N GLY A 167 5.32 -3.72 -18.30
CA GLY A 167 6.73 -4.08 -18.46
C GLY A 167 7.24 -5.05 -17.40
N ARG A 168 8.56 -5.16 -17.30
CA ARG A 168 9.23 -6.04 -16.34
C ARG A 168 9.46 -5.32 -15.02
N ILE A 169 9.05 -5.97 -13.96
CA ILE A 169 9.17 -5.51 -12.57
C ILE A 169 10.13 -6.47 -11.88
N GLU A 170 11.32 -6.00 -11.52
CA GLU A 170 12.30 -6.79 -10.79
C GLU A 170 11.89 -6.99 -9.32
N GLN A 171 12.39 -8.04 -8.68
CA GLN A 171 12.05 -8.40 -7.30
C GLN A 171 12.31 -7.31 -6.24
N ASN A 172 13.14 -6.32 -6.53
CA ASN A 172 13.45 -5.20 -5.63
C ASN A 172 12.59 -3.95 -5.92
N ASN A 173 11.61 -4.05 -6.82
CA ASN A 173 10.73 -2.93 -7.14
C ASN A 173 9.81 -2.59 -5.95
N PRO A 174 9.61 -1.31 -5.60
CA PRO A 174 8.74 -0.90 -4.50
C PRO A 174 7.25 -1.26 -4.67
N ALA A 175 6.82 -1.65 -5.89
CA ALA A 175 5.49 -2.21 -6.12
C ALA A 175 5.33 -3.63 -5.56
N ILE A 176 6.41 -4.26 -5.11
CA ILE A 176 6.39 -5.59 -4.50
C ILE A 176 6.61 -5.46 -3.00
N ILE A 177 5.67 -5.98 -2.24
CA ILE A 177 5.71 -5.98 -0.79
C ILE A 177 5.92 -7.40 -0.30
N TYR A 178 6.95 -7.57 0.52
CA TYR A 178 7.30 -8.83 1.15
C TYR A 178 6.89 -8.84 2.61
N THR A 179 6.25 -9.93 3.06
CA THR A 179 5.98 -10.19 4.48
C THR A 179 6.58 -11.54 4.88
N GLY A 180 7.00 -11.68 6.13
CA GLY A 180 7.73 -12.85 6.60
C GLY A 180 9.22 -12.79 6.24
N ASN A 181 9.88 -13.94 6.27
CA ASN A 181 11.34 -14.03 6.08
C ASN A 181 11.64 -14.28 4.58
N TRP A 182 12.24 -13.29 3.94
CA TRP A 182 12.73 -13.39 2.57
C TRP A 182 14.24 -13.16 2.53
N TYR A 183 14.92 -13.93 1.72
CA TYR A 183 16.36 -13.87 1.50
C TYR A 183 16.65 -13.36 0.10
N LEU A 184 17.76 -12.65 -0.05
CA LEU A 184 18.24 -12.22 -1.36
C LEU A 184 19.28 -13.22 -1.89
N ASN A 185 19.07 -13.71 -3.12
CA ASN A 185 20.07 -14.48 -3.86
C ASN A 185 20.65 -13.60 -4.98
N THR A 186 21.98 -13.56 -5.06
CA THR A 186 22.70 -12.85 -6.14
C THR A 186 23.28 -13.88 -7.08
N ASN A 187 22.75 -13.93 -8.30
CA ASN A 187 23.23 -14.86 -9.34
C ASN A 187 22.94 -14.25 -10.73
N PRO A 188 23.93 -14.19 -11.62
CA PRO A 188 23.77 -13.60 -12.96
C PRO A 188 22.71 -14.27 -13.84
N ILE A 189 22.29 -15.49 -13.51
CA ILE A 189 21.21 -16.17 -14.26
C ILE A 189 19.81 -15.63 -13.97
N MET A 190 19.66 -14.88 -12.85
CA MET A 190 18.41 -14.24 -12.47
C MET A 190 18.19 -12.95 -13.26
N SER A 191 16.96 -12.50 -13.37
CA SER A 191 16.62 -11.19 -13.91
C SER A 191 17.28 -10.10 -13.07
N GLY A 192 17.87 -9.10 -13.67
CA GLY A 192 18.61 -8.07 -12.92
C GLY A 192 19.76 -8.58 -12.05
N GLY A 193 20.12 -9.89 -12.14
CA GLY A 193 21.20 -10.52 -11.39
C GLY A 193 20.86 -10.92 -9.95
N THR A 194 19.61 -10.76 -9.52
CA THR A 194 19.19 -11.10 -8.16
C THR A 194 17.75 -11.62 -8.12
N ALA A 195 17.40 -12.43 -7.11
CA ALA A 195 16.04 -12.89 -6.85
C ALA A 195 15.77 -12.94 -5.35
N ALA A 196 14.53 -12.79 -4.95
CA ALA A 196 14.08 -13.02 -3.58
C ALA A 196 13.57 -14.45 -3.43
N LEU A 197 13.83 -15.08 -2.26
CA LEU A 197 13.38 -16.44 -1.98
C LEU A 197 12.96 -16.60 -0.53
N ALA A 198 11.97 -17.45 -0.30
CA ALA A 198 11.48 -17.82 1.03
C ALA A 198 11.02 -19.27 1.06
N MET A 199 11.09 -19.92 2.25
CA MET A 199 10.54 -21.25 2.45
C MET A 199 9.62 -21.32 3.68
N ASP A 200 9.60 -20.27 4.51
CA ASP A 200 8.80 -20.23 5.73
C ASP A 200 7.32 -20.13 5.39
N PRO A 201 6.45 -21.02 5.92
CA PRO A 201 5.01 -20.95 5.66
C PRO A 201 4.42 -19.60 6.00
N ASN A 202 3.49 -19.13 5.16
CA ASN A 202 2.81 -17.83 5.23
C ASN A 202 3.68 -16.60 4.94
N SER A 203 4.98 -16.74 4.64
CA SER A 203 5.71 -15.67 3.98
C SER A 203 5.03 -15.34 2.65
N SER A 204 4.90 -14.06 2.31
CA SER A 204 4.21 -13.65 1.08
C SER A 204 4.94 -12.55 0.33
N ALA A 205 4.73 -12.51 -0.99
CA ALA A 205 5.12 -11.43 -1.88
C ALA A 205 3.87 -10.95 -2.62
N THR A 206 3.52 -9.67 -2.47
CA THR A 206 2.37 -9.05 -3.13
C THR A 206 2.85 -7.99 -4.09
N VAL A 207 2.53 -8.13 -5.37
CA VAL A 207 2.77 -7.10 -6.39
C VAL A 207 1.46 -6.42 -6.76
N THR A 208 1.45 -5.09 -6.78
CA THR A 208 0.35 -4.32 -7.34
C THR A 208 0.72 -3.81 -8.73
N PHE A 209 -0.19 -3.92 -9.67
CA PHE A 209 0.06 -3.59 -11.07
C PHE A 209 -1.19 -3.03 -11.75
N ASN A 210 -0.98 -2.28 -12.84
CA ASN A 210 -2.02 -1.85 -13.78
C ASN A 210 -1.78 -2.54 -15.11
N GLY A 211 -2.72 -3.37 -15.52
CA GLY A 211 -2.63 -4.05 -16.82
C GLY A 211 -3.61 -5.23 -16.91
N PRO A 212 -3.95 -5.65 -18.14
CA PRO A 212 -4.89 -6.75 -18.36
C PRO A 212 -4.28 -8.14 -18.12
N ALA A 213 -2.99 -8.23 -17.81
CA ALA A 213 -2.33 -9.51 -17.56
C ALA A 213 -1.03 -9.35 -16.77
N ILE A 214 -0.67 -10.40 -16.03
CA ILE A 214 0.59 -10.50 -15.30
C ILE A 214 1.15 -11.91 -15.37
N ALA A 215 2.47 -12.03 -15.43
CA ALA A 215 3.19 -13.29 -15.26
C ALA A 215 4.19 -13.17 -14.10
N TRP A 216 4.19 -14.16 -13.21
CA TRP A 216 5.22 -14.34 -12.19
C TRP A 216 6.40 -15.09 -12.80
N ILE A 217 7.57 -14.46 -12.77
CA ILE A 217 8.84 -15.04 -13.19
C ILE A 217 9.59 -15.51 -11.95
N GLY A 218 9.93 -16.78 -11.93
CA GLY A 218 10.63 -17.41 -10.82
C GLY A 218 11.78 -18.29 -11.28
N TYR A 219 12.37 -18.97 -10.30
CA TYR A 219 13.36 -20.01 -10.50
C TYR A 219 12.75 -21.34 -10.08
N GLN A 220 13.01 -22.37 -10.87
CA GLN A 220 12.53 -23.72 -10.64
C GLN A 220 13.71 -24.67 -10.54
N ASP A 221 13.71 -25.55 -9.56
CA ASP A 221 14.71 -26.58 -9.36
C ASP A 221 14.18 -27.73 -8.49
N GLN A 222 15.07 -28.65 -8.13
CA GLN A 222 14.78 -29.79 -7.25
C GLN A 222 14.55 -29.43 -5.77
N TRP A 223 14.70 -28.16 -5.39
CA TRP A 223 14.49 -27.64 -4.03
C TRP A 223 13.27 -26.73 -3.93
N SER A 224 12.61 -26.50 -5.07
CA SER A 224 11.48 -25.58 -5.17
C SER A 224 10.21 -26.20 -4.60
N GLY A 225 9.35 -25.36 -4.04
CA GLY A 225 8.15 -25.72 -3.30
C GLY A 225 6.85 -25.36 -4.00
N ILE A 226 5.77 -25.35 -3.21
CA ILE A 226 4.40 -25.05 -3.64
C ILE A 226 3.97 -23.71 -3.06
N ALA A 227 3.39 -22.85 -3.89
CA ALA A 227 2.81 -21.57 -3.50
C ALA A 227 1.31 -21.54 -3.76
N LYS A 228 0.57 -20.85 -2.88
CA LYS A 228 -0.80 -20.40 -3.15
C LYS A 228 -0.74 -19.01 -3.75
N LEU A 229 -1.63 -18.72 -4.69
CA LEU A 229 -1.75 -17.41 -5.29
C LEU A 229 -3.14 -16.83 -5.01
N TYR A 230 -3.18 -15.54 -4.79
CA TYR A 230 -4.42 -14.78 -4.70
C TYR A 230 -4.36 -13.61 -5.68
N LEU A 231 -5.36 -13.50 -6.54
CA LEU A 231 -5.56 -12.34 -7.40
C LEU A 231 -6.74 -11.54 -6.85
N ASP A 232 -6.50 -10.29 -6.51
CA ASP A 232 -7.50 -9.39 -5.92
C ASP A 232 -8.24 -10.03 -4.72
N GLY A 233 -7.47 -10.72 -3.86
CA GLY A 233 -7.98 -11.45 -2.71
C GLY A 233 -8.62 -12.81 -3.02
N THR A 234 -8.82 -13.17 -4.29
CA THR A 234 -9.43 -14.43 -4.69
C THR A 234 -8.37 -15.51 -4.91
N LEU A 235 -8.48 -16.63 -4.17
CA LEU A 235 -7.58 -17.78 -4.29
C LEU A 235 -7.63 -18.34 -5.72
N GLN A 236 -6.46 -18.47 -6.33
CA GLN A 236 -6.27 -19.15 -7.61
C GLN A 236 -6.02 -20.65 -7.37
N SER A 237 -6.67 -21.49 -8.15
CA SER A 237 -6.58 -22.94 -8.00
C SER A 237 -6.26 -23.60 -9.35
N PRO A 238 -5.43 -24.63 -9.37
CA PRO A 238 -4.70 -25.25 -8.25
C PRO A 238 -3.53 -24.37 -7.74
N PRO A 239 -2.95 -24.69 -6.56
CA PRO A 239 -1.67 -24.10 -6.13
C PRO A 239 -0.58 -24.31 -7.17
N VAL A 240 0.37 -23.42 -7.22
CA VAL A 240 1.48 -23.47 -8.17
C VAL A 240 2.62 -24.29 -7.57
N ASP A 241 2.96 -25.40 -8.21
CA ASP A 241 4.17 -26.18 -7.92
C ASP A 241 5.33 -25.64 -8.78
N THR A 242 6.39 -25.22 -8.11
CA THR A 242 7.58 -24.69 -8.77
C THR A 242 8.72 -25.69 -8.87
N TYR A 243 8.48 -26.97 -8.52
CA TYR A 243 9.46 -28.04 -8.66
C TYR A 243 9.87 -28.25 -10.12
N ALA A 244 11.14 -28.53 -10.35
CA ALA A 244 11.64 -29.01 -11.61
C ALA A 244 12.86 -29.94 -11.40
N THR A 245 12.98 -30.99 -12.21
CA THR A 245 14.10 -31.94 -12.15
C THR A 245 15.45 -31.33 -12.54
N SER A 246 15.43 -30.21 -13.25
CA SER A 246 16.60 -29.42 -13.64
C SER A 246 16.32 -27.94 -13.40
N GLN A 247 17.36 -27.18 -13.06
CA GLN A 247 17.22 -25.75 -12.82
C GLN A 247 16.73 -25.00 -14.07
N ARG A 248 15.81 -24.06 -13.85
CA ARG A 248 15.24 -23.16 -14.86
C ARG A 248 15.17 -21.76 -14.29
N ALA A 249 16.08 -20.90 -14.70
CA ALA A 249 16.04 -19.49 -14.31
C ALA A 249 15.05 -18.74 -15.21
N GLN A 250 14.51 -17.63 -14.67
CA GLN A 250 13.59 -16.73 -15.36
C GLN A 250 12.39 -17.45 -16.00
N SER A 251 11.92 -18.50 -15.37
CA SER A 251 10.74 -19.26 -15.82
C SER A 251 9.46 -18.51 -15.52
N SER A 252 8.53 -18.45 -16.47
CA SER A 252 7.15 -18.04 -16.19
C SER A 252 6.46 -19.20 -15.44
N VAL A 253 6.38 -19.10 -14.11
CA VAL A 253 5.81 -20.13 -13.25
C VAL A 253 4.31 -19.99 -13.07
N TYR A 254 3.79 -18.80 -13.33
CA TYR A 254 2.35 -18.51 -13.36
C TYR A 254 2.07 -17.33 -14.28
N SER A 255 0.91 -17.35 -14.95
CA SER A 255 0.43 -16.20 -15.71
C SER A 255 -1.09 -16.18 -15.72
N ILE A 256 -1.65 -14.97 -15.72
CA ILE A 256 -3.07 -14.72 -15.84
C ILE A 256 -3.31 -13.49 -16.71
N GLY A 257 -4.35 -13.53 -17.53
CA GLY A 257 -4.75 -12.45 -18.42
C GLY A 257 -6.25 -12.30 -18.53
N GLY A 258 -6.70 -11.33 -19.33
CA GLY A 258 -8.11 -11.01 -19.47
C GLY A 258 -8.69 -10.27 -18.27
N LEU A 259 -7.83 -9.58 -17.48
CA LEU A 259 -8.26 -8.80 -16.34
C LEU A 259 -8.98 -7.52 -16.78
N SER A 260 -9.85 -7.00 -15.93
CA SER A 260 -10.51 -5.71 -16.15
C SER A 260 -9.49 -4.57 -16.18
N PRO A 261 -9.79 -3.43 -16.82
CA PRO A 261 -8.94 -2.25 -16.66
C PRO A 261 -8.90 -1.77 -15.21
N GLY A 262 -7.72 -1.43 -14.72
CA GLY A 262 -7.53 -0.88 -13.38
C GLY A 262 -6.38 -1.52 -12.60
N PRO A 263 -6.23 -1.15 -11.34
CA PRO A 263 -5.22 -1.76 -10.46
C PRO A 263 -5.64 -3.16 -10.04
N HIS A 264 -4.67 -4.07 -10.00
CA HIS A 264 -4.79 -5.44 -9.53
C HIS A 264 -3.67 -5.76 -8.53
N ALA A 265 -3.89 -6.76 -7.69
CA ALA A 265 -2.89 -7.29 -6.77
C ALA A 265 -2.74 -8.79 -6.95
N LEU A 266 -1.51 -9.26 -7.22
CA LEU A 266 -1.17 -10.69 -7.20
C LEU A 266 -0.34 -10.97 -5.96
N MET A 267 -0.85 -11.81 -5.05
CA MET A 267 -0.15 -12.24 -3.85
C MET A 267 0.30 -13.70 -3.99
N ILE A 268 1.57 -13.96 -3.77
CA ILE A 268 2.20 -15.27 -3.71
C ILE A 268 2.40 -15.61 -2.23
N VAL A 269 1.86 -16.74 -1.78
CA VAL A 269 1.99 -17.21 -0.38
C VAL A 269 2.75 -18.52 -0.36
N VAL A 270 3.85 -18.55 0.37
CA VAL A 270 4.66 -19.76 0.61
C VAL A 270 3.85 -20.73 1.46
N THR A 271 3.68 -21.98 1.01
CA THR A 271 2.95 -22.99 1.77
C THR A 271 3.85 -23.71 2.79
N GLY A 272 5.17 -23.72 2.58
CA GLY A 272 6.11 -24.56 3.31
C GLY A 272 6.02 -26.05 2.89
N THR A 273 5.23 -26.37 1.87
CA THR A 273 5.09 -27.71 1.32
C THR A 273 5.77 -27.82 -0.05
N HIS A 274 5.99 -29.04 -0.52
CA HIS A 274 6.65 -29.32 -1.78
C HIS A 274 6.13 -30.60 -2.43
N ASP A 275 6.40 -30.82 -3.70
CA ASP A 275 6.20 -32.08 -4.38
C ASP A 275 7.05 -33.20 -3.73
N ALA A 276 6.57 -34.45 -3.77
CA ALA A 276 7.27 -35.57 -3.16
C ALA A 276 8.67 -35.81 -3.74
N ALA A 277 8.95 -35.37 -4.95
CA ALA A 277 10.25 -35.45 -5.60
C ALA A 277 11.17 -34.26 -5.27
N SER A 278 10.66 -33.21 -4.65
CA SER A 278 11.44 -32.05 -4.24
C SER A 278 12.14 -32.29 -2.90
N ALA A 279 13.34 -31.77 -2.76
CA ALA A 279 14.15 -31.80 -1.55
C ALA A 279 13.99 -30.57 -0.65
N GLY A 280 13.12 -29.60 -1.05
CA GLY A 280 12.89 -28.36 -0.30
C GLY A 280 11.56 -27.71 -0.65
N SER A 281 11.29 -26.57 -0.03
CA SER A 281 10.04 -25.82 -0.21
C SER A 281 10.28 -24.34 -0.58
N TRP A 282 11.39 -24.06 -1.25
CA TRP A 282 11.76 -22.70 -1.65
C TRP A 282 10.83 -22.16 -2.73
N ILE A 283 10.34 -20.95 -2.50
CA ILE A 283 9.60 -20.15 -3.48
C ILE A 283 10.47 -18.97 -3.88
N TRP A 284 10.60 -18.77 -5.19
CA TRP A 284 11.48 -17.77 -5.78
C TRP A 284 10.68 -16.71 -6.51
N VAL A 285 10.92 -15.44 -6.17
CA VAL A 285 10.43 -14.28 -6.92
C VAL A 285 11.64 -13.63 -7.59
N ASP A 286 11.73 -13.78 -8.90
CA ASP A 286 12.78 -13.18 -9.74
C ASP A 286 12.28 -11.85 -10.32
N ALA A 287 11.13 -11.88 -10.99
CA ALA A 287 10.48 -10.71 -11.55
C ALA A 287 8.99 -10.93 -11.78
N PHE A 288 8.28 -9.89 -12.22
CA PHE A 288 6.96 -9.98 -12.82
C PHE A 288 6.98 -9.32 -14.20
N ASN A 289 6.21 -9.86 -15.15
CA ASN A 289 5.93 -9.20 -16.42
C ASN A 289 4.47 -8.74 -16.41
N VAL A 290 4.23 -7.44 -16.47
CA VAL A 290 2.90 -6.83 -16.61
C VAL A 290 2.67 -6.45 -18.07
N MET A 291 1.54 -6.85 -18.63
CA MET A 291 1.17 -6.65 -20.03
C MET A 291 -0.03 -5.72 -20.16
#